data_f9ca4b1e94f0675ea2a3cf9bf00cdb17
#
_entry.id   f9ca4b1e94f0675ea2a3cf9bf00cdb17
#
_cell.length_a   1.000
_cell.length_b   1.000
_cell.length_c   1.000
_cell.angle_alpha   90.00
_cell.angle_beta   90.00
_cell.angle_gamma   90.00
#
_symmetry.space_group_name_H-M   'P 1'
#
loop_
_entity.id
_entity.type
_entity.pdbx_description
1 polymer ?
#
loop_
_entity_poly.entity_id
_entity_poly.type
_entity_poly.pdbx_seq_one_letter_code
_entity_poly.pdbx_strand_id
1 'polypeptide(L)'
;MITVFTPTYNRAYSLPNLYDSLCKQSFVDFEWLLIDDGSTDNTRELIKQWELERKIKIRYLFQPNSGKHVAINKGVKEAEGEIFFIVDSDDYIISDGLKKINAIFRDISDDDDFAGISGIKVQVNGDSVSTGWKETIIDTNALDIRYKYGITGDL
;
A
#
# COMPACT_ATOMS: atom_id res chain seq x y z
N MET A 1 9.13 4.18 -10.97
CA MET A 1 8.87 2.90 -10.24
C MET A 1 8.10 3.18 -8.95
N ILE A 2 7.18 2.29 -8.56
CA ILE A 2 6.42 2.35 -7.30
C ILE A 2 6.99 1.29 -6.33
N THR A 3 7.24 1.65 -5.07
CA THR A 3 7.38 0.68 -3.98
C THR A 3 6.02 0.49 -3.31
N VAL A 4 5.38 -0.66 -3.54
CA VAL A 4 4.23 -1.10 -2.74
C VAL A 4 4.79 -1.68 -1.45
N PHE A 5 4.47 -1.05 -0.33
CA PHE A 5 5.01 -1.41 0.98
C PHE A 5 3.93 -2.06 1.86
N THR A 6 4.28 -3.20 2.47
CA THR A 6 3.38 -3.90 3.39
C THR A 6 4.10 -4.25 4.69
N PRO A 7 3.74 -3.62 5.83
CA PRO A 7 4.14 -4.12 7.13
C PRO A 7 3.31 -5.35 7.48
N THR A 8 3.95 -6.42 7.92
CA THR A 8 3.25 -7.67 8.23
C THR A 8 3.68 -8.27 9.56
N TYR A 9 2.74 -8.89 10.26
CA TYR A 9 2.98 -9.65 11.49
C TYR A 9 1.89 -10.71 11.64
N ASN A 10 2.27 -12.02 11.52
CA ASN A 10 1.35 -13.15 11.60
C ASN A 10 0.15 -13.03 10.62
N ARG A 11 0.43 -12.81 9.33
CA ARG A 11 -0.57 -12.54 8.29
C ARG A 11 -0.59 -13.55 7.14
N ALA A 12 -0.06 -14.75 7.35
CA ALA A 12 -0.07 -15.80 6.32
C ALA A 12 -1.48 -16.08 5.76
N TYR A 13 -2.54 -15.86 6.54
CA TYR A 13 -3.93 -16.09 6.15
C TYR A 13 -4.50 -15.01 5.20
N SER A 14 -4.03 -13.76 5.28
CA SER A 14 -4.58 -12.62 4.50
C SER A 14 -3.71 -12.22 3.31
N LEU A 15 -2.38 -12.32 3.43
CA LEU A 15 -1.42 -11.96 2.39
C LEU A 15 -1.69 -12.56 1.00
N PRO A 16 -2.26 -13.78 0.84
CA PRO A 16 -2.56 -14.32 -0.49
C PRO A 16 -3.49 -13.43 -1.32
N ASN A 17 -4.47 -12.77 -0.70
CA ASN A 17 -5.38 -11.87 -1.40
C ASN A 17 -4.63 -10.65 -1.97
N LEU A 18 -3.73 -10.07 -1.18
CA LEU A 18 -2.89 -8.96 -1.62
C LEU A 18 -1.94 -9.40 -2.74
N TYR A 19 -1.25 -10.54 -2.59
CA TYR A 19 -0.37 -11.08 -3.61
C TYR A 19 -1.08 -11.28 -4.95
N ASP A 20 -2.25 -11.93 -4.93
CA ASP A 20 -3.06 -12.14 -6.12
C ASP A 20 -3.48 -10.83 -6.78
N SER A 21 -3.79 -9.81 -5.99
CA SER A 21 -4.17 -8.49 -6.50
C SER A 21 -2.99 -7.77 -7.15
N LEU A 22 -1.78 -7.91 -6.58
CA LEU A 22 -0.55 -7.37 -7.14
C LEU A 22 -0.14 -8.07 -8.43
N CYS A 23 -0.31 -9.39 -8.51
CA CYS A 23 -0.06 -10.14 -9.74
C CYS A 23 -1.01 -9.74 -10.90
N LYS A 24 -2.17 -9.15 -10.59
CA LYS A 24 -3.17 -8.70 -11.58
C LYS A 24 -3.05 -7.23 -11.97
N GLN A 25 -2.05 -6.51 -11.46
CA GLN A 25 -1.87 -5.10 -11.79
C GLN A 25 -1.53 -4.90 -13.26
N SER A 26 -2.18 -3.90 -13.89
CA SER A 26 -1.89 -3.49 -15.27
C SER A 26 -0.61 -2.64 -15.40
N PHE A 27 -0.11 -2.10 -14.30
CA PHE A 27 1.14 -1.37 -14.20
C PHE A 27 2.20 -2.31 -13.60
N VAL A 28 3.33 -2.51 -14.28
CA VAL A 28 4.34 -3.53 -13.95
C VAL A 28 5.64 -2.96 -13.37
N ASP A 29 5.84 -1.64 -13.43
CA ASP A 29 7.06 -0.99 -12.93
C ASP A 29 6.94 -0.72 -11.42
N PHE A 30 6.85 -1.79 -10.63
CA PHE A 30 6.79 -1.73 -9.17
C PHE A 30 7.56 -2.86 -8.52
N GLU A 31 7.89 -2.67 -7.24
CA GLU A 31 8.32 -3.70 -6.32
C GLU A 31 7.31 -3.85 -5.18
N TRP A 32 7.22 -5.05 -4.61
CA TRP A 32 6.51 -5.30 -3.36
C TRP A 32 7.51 -5.49 -2.22
N LEU A 33 7.63 -4.48 -1.37
CA LEU A 33 8.51 -4.49 -0.20
C LEU A 33 7.71 -4.89 1.04
N LEU A 34 8.07 -6.03 1.64
CA LEU A 34 7.47 -6.51 2.89
C LEU A 34 8.47 -6.37 4.04
N ILE A 35 8.05 -5.73 5.11
CA ILE A 35 8.76 -5.76 6.39
C ILE A 35 7.96 -6.64 7.35
N ASP A 36 8.52 -7.80 7.65
CA ASP A 36 7.96 -8.74 8.62
C ASP A 36 8.44 -8.37 10.03
N ASP A 37 7.52 -7.94 10.86
CA ASP A 37 7.76 -7.48 12.22
C ASP A 37 7.73 -8.62 13.23
N GLY A 38 8.44 -9.72 12.93
CA GLY A 38 8.65 -10.82 13.87
C GLY A 38 7.58 -11.92 13.82
N SER A 39 7.04 -12.23 12.64
CA SER A 39 6.05 -13.30 12.48
C SER A 39 6.57 -14.66 13.00
N THR A 40 5.66 -15.41 13.60
CA THR A 40 5.87 -16.76 14.12
C THR A 40 5.00 -17.81 13.42
N ASP A 41 4.13 -17.37 12.50
CA ASP A 41 3.33 -18.21 11.63
C ASP A 41 4.07 -18.52 10.31
N ASN A 42 3.39 -19.10 9.34
CA ASN A 42 3.96 -19.46 8.04
C ASN A 42 4.14 -18.26 7.07
N THR A 43 4.10 -17.01 7.55
CA THR A 43 4.25 -15.81 6.70
C THR A 43 5.55 -15.84 5.88
N ARG A 44 6.66 -16.19 6.54
CA ARG A 44 7.99 -16.23 5.90
C ARG A 44 8.09 -17.27 4.79
N GLU A 45 7.59 -18.47 5.05
CA GLU A 45 7.60 -19.58 4.10
C GLU A 45 6.76 -19.24 2.87
N LEU A 46 5.59 -18.65 3.09
CA LEU A 46 4.68 -18.22 2.03
C LEU A 46 5.33 -17.19 1.10
N ILE A 47 5.95 -16.15 1.67
CA ILE A 47 6.61 -15.11 0.87
C ILE A 47 7.78 -15.69 0.08
N LYS A 48 8.60 -16.56 0.68
CA LYS A 48 9.69 -17.23 -0.03
C LYS A 48 9.20 -18.05 -1.23
N GLN A 49 8.05 -18.71 -1.11
CA GLN A 49 7.45 -19.42 -2.24
C GLN A 49 7.14 -18.45 -3.38
N TRP A 50 6.53 -17.29 -3.10
CA TRP A 50 6.21 -16.29 -4.10
C TRP A 50 7.45 -15.65 -4.75
N GLU A 51 8.53 -15.45 -3.99
CA GLU A 51 9.83 -15.00 -4.54
C GLU A 51 10.35 -16.00 -5.60
N LEU A 52 10.16 -17.31 -5.38
CA LEU A 52 10.54 -18.35 -6.35
C LEU A 52 9.64 -18.37 -7.59
N GLU A 53 8.36 -17.99 -7.48
CA GLU A 53 7.44 -17.90 -8.61
C GLU A 53 7.82 -16.77 -9.60
N ARG A 54 8.52 -15.74 -9.15
CA ARG A 54 9.01 -14.60 -9.96
C ARG A 54 7.93 -13.89 -10.79
N LYS A 55 6.69 -13.89 -10.34
CA LYS A 55 5.59 -13.21 -11.03
C LYS A 55 5.67 -11.69 -10.91
N ILE A 56 6.14 -11.21 -9.75
CA ILE A 56 6.39 -9.80 -9.44
C ILE A 56 7.71 -9.67 -8.69
N LYS A 57 8.31 -8.49 -8.67
CA LYS A 57 9.51 -8.22 -7.87
C LYS A 57 9.13 -8.12 -6.40
N ILE A 58 9.57 -9.08 -5.57
CA ILE A 58 9.34 -9.09 -4.11
C ILE A 58 10.68 -8.85 -3.41
N ARG A 59 10.63 -8.03 -2.35
CA ARG A 59 11.71 -7.87 -1.38
C ARG A 59 11.16 -8.10 0.02
N TYR A 60 11.67 -9.10 0.68
CA TYR A 60 11.27 -9.48 2.03
C TYR A 60 12.37 -9.20 3.05
N LEU A 61 12.06 -8.45 4.07
CA LEU A 61 12.96 -8.15 5.17
C LEU A 61 12.31 -8.49 6.51
N PHE A 62 13.03 -9.22 7.33
CA PHE A 62 12.59 -9.57 8.68
C PHE A 62 13.20 -8.62 9.73
N GLN A 63 12.46 -8.36 10.79
CA GLN A 63 12.96 -7.70 12.00
C GLN A 63 12.33 -8.35 13.25
N PRO A 64 12.97 -8.26 14.44
CA PRO A 64 12.30 -8.57 15.69
C PRO A 64 11.10 -7.65 15.89
N ASN A 65 10.01 -8.17 16.47
CA ASN A 65 8.78 -7.39 16.69
C ASN A 65 9.07 -6.08 17.43
N SER A 66 8.80 -4.97 16.77
CA SER A 66 9.10 -3.61 17.24
C SER A 66 7.95 -2.63 16.97
N GLY A 67 6.87 -3.12 16.37
CA GLY A 67 5.67 -2.37 16.05
C GLY A 67 5.62 -1.82 14.62
N LYS A 68 4.39 -1.64 14.10
CA LYS A 68 4.09 -1.22 12.73
C LYS A 68 4.86 0.07 12.33
N HIS A 69 4.97 1.04 13.24
CA HIS A 69 5.67 2.30 12.99
C HIS A 69 7.18 2.11 12.73
N VAL A 70 7.83 1.15 13.39
CA VAL A 70 9.25 0.83 13.15
C VAL A 70 9.40 0.17 11.78
N ALA A 71 8.48 -0.74 11.44
CA ALA A 71 8.45 -1.38 10.13
C ALA A 71 8.25 -0.35 9.00
N ILE A 72 7.35 0.64 9.18
CA ILE A 72 7.15 1.73 8.21
C ILE A 72 8.43 2.55 8.05
N ASN A 73 9.06 2.99 9.14
CA ASN A 73 10.30 3.77 9.09
C ASN A 73 11.44 3.02 8.39
N LYS A 74 11.50 1.70 8.57
CA LYS A 74 12.46 0.86 7.85
C LYS A 74 12.06 0.74 6.38
N GLY A 75 10.79 0.52 6.07
CA GLY A 75 10.27 0.44 4.71
C GLY A 75 10.59 1.67 3.87
N VAL A 76 10.42 2.89 4.44
CA VAL A 76 10.76 4.15 3.77
C VAL A 76 12.26 4.22 3.42
N LYS A 77 13.14 3.70 4.28
CA LYS A 77 14.59 3.71 4.04
C LYS A 77 15.03 2.67 3.00
N GLU A 78 14.30 1.57 2.91
CA GLU A 78 14.59 0.44 2.02
C GLU A 78 13.91 0.56 0.66
N ALA A 79 12.93 1.46 0.51
CA ALA A 79 12.20 1.65 -0.73
C ALA A 79 13.12 2.11 -1.87
N GLU A 80 12.93 1.52 -3.06
CA GLU A 80 13.68 1.88 -4.29
C GLU A 80 12.84 2.73 -5.24
N GLY A 81 11.51 2.83 -5.03
CA GLY A 81 10.59 3.60 -5.88
C GLY A 81 10.51 5.06 -5.49
N GLU A 82 10.19 5.92 -6.45
CA GLU A 82 9.88 7.33 -6.23
C GLU A 82 8.58 7.50 -5.43
N ILE A 83 7.64 6.56 -5.63
CA ILE A 83 6.36 6.52 -4.93
C ILE A 83 6.45 5.43 -3.87
N PHE A 84 6.22 5.78 -2.61
CA PHE A 84 6.09 4.85 -1.50
C PHE A 84 4.61 4.68 -1.17
N PHE A 85 4.01 3.57 -1.57
CA PHE A 85 2.58 3.29 -1.41
C PHE A 85 2.35 2.21 -0.36
N ILE A 86 1.74 2.60 0.76
CA ILE A 86 1.46 1.69 1.88
C ILE A 86 0.15 0.94 1.62
N VAL A 87 0.21 -0.39 1.69
CA VAL A 87 -0.95 -1.29 1.61
C VAL A 87 -0.89 -2.26 2.79
N ASP A 88 -1.94 -2.28 3.59
CA ASP A 88 -2.02 -3.18 4.74
C ASP A 88 -2.14 -4.65 4.29
N SER A 89 -1.65 -5.58 5.11
CA SER A 89 -1.54 -7.01 4.80
C SER A 89 -2.89 -7.75 4.66
N ASP A 90 -3.99 -7.09 4.98
CA ASP A 90 -5.37 -7.57 4.87
C ASP A 90 -6.20 -6.82 3.80
N ASP A 91 -5.56 -5.86 3.11
CA ASP A 91 -6.15 -5.13 1.98
C ASP A 91 -5.76 -5.79 0.62
N TYR A 92 -6.34 -5.28 -0.46
CA TYR A 92 -5.97 -5.61 -1.84
C TYR A 92 -6.19 -4.40 -2.75
N ILE A 93 -5.56 -4.43 -3.94
CA ILE A 93 -5.58 -3.30 -4.89
C ILE A 93 -6.38 -3.71 -6.13
N ILE A 94 -7.25 -2.82 -6.63
CA ILE A 94 -7.94 -3.03 -7.91
C ILE A 94 -6.92 -3.12 -9.06
N SER A 95 -7.24 -3.83 -10.13
CA SER A 95 -6.29 -4.20 -11.20
C SER A 95 -5.62 -3.03 -11.93
N ASP A 96 -6.18 -1.83 -11.88
CA ASP A 96 -5.64 -0.61 -12.44
C ASP A 96 -5.17 0.41 -11.37
N GLY A 97 -5.13 0.00 -10.09
CA GLY A 97 -4.83 0.88 -8.97
C GLY A 97 -3.44 1.51 -9.06
N LEU A 98 -2.38 0.72 -9.29
CA LEU A 98 -1.03 1.25 -9.43
C LEU A 98 -0.87 2.14 -10.66
N LYS A 99 -1.60 1.85 -11.76
CA LYS A 99 -1.63 2.71 -12.94
C LYS A 99 -2.22 4.09 -12.63
N LYS A 100 -3.32 4.14 -11.87
CA LYS A 100 -3.97 5.38 -11.45
C LYS A 100 -3.07 6.20 -10.54
N ILE A 101 -2.44 5.55 -9.54
CA ILE A 101 -1.48 6.21 -8.64
C ILE A 101 -0.33 6.83 -9.43
N ASN A 102 0.26 6.08 -10.36
CA ASN A 102 1.36 6.59 -11.19
C ASN A 102 0.92 7.77 -12.07
N ALA A 103 -0.30 7.74 -12.63
CA ALA A 103 -0.81 8.84 -13.46
C ALA A 103 -0.99 10.13 -12.63
N ILE A 104 -1.65 10.03 -11.46
CA ILE A 104 -1.84 11.17 -10.57
C ILE A 104 -0.49 11.73 -10.10
N PHE A 105 0.44 10.86 -9.70
CA PHE A 105 1.77 11.31 -9.26
C PHE A 105 2.51 12.11 -10.35
N ARG A 106 2.42 11.68 -11.63
CA ARG A 106 3.05 12.40 -12.73
C ARG A 106 2.44 13.78 -12.98
N ASP A 107 1.15 13.94 -12.74
CA ASP A 107 0.44 15.22 -12.92
C ASP A 107 0.80 16.23 -11.82
N ILE A 108 1.25 15.76 -10.64
CA ILE A 108 1.52 16.60 -9.47
C ILE A 108 3.00 16.64 -9.05
N SER A 109 3.89 15.88 -9.72
CA SER A 109 5.29 15.71 -9.30
C SER A 109 6.13 16.99 -9.32
N ASP A 110 5.67 18.01 -10.02
CA ASP A 110 6.34 19.32 -10.11
C ASP A 110 5.84 20.34 -9.07
N ASP A 111 4.91 19.93 -8.19
CA ASP A 111 4.35 20.78 -7.13
C ASP A 111 5.05 20.46 -5.79
N ASP A 112 5.92 21.37 -5.35
CA ASP A 112 6.70 21.25 -4.12
C ASP A 112 5.83 21.26 -2.84
N ASP A 113 4.57 21.71 -2.95
CA ASP A 113 3.61 21.76 -1.84
C ASP A 113 2.84 20.43 -1.64
N PHE A 114 3.07 19.43 -2.51
CA PHE A 114 2.34 18.18 -2.51
C PHE A 114 2.99 17.11 -1.61
N ALA A 115 2.25 16.65 -0.60
CA ALA A 115 2.76 15.69 0.38
C ALA A 115 2.47 14.22 0.05
N GLY A 116 1.42 13.92 -0.74
CA GLY A 116 1.06 12.55 -1.09
C GLY A 116 -0.35 12.36 -1.63
N ILE A 117 -0.68 11.12 -1.93
CA ILE A 117 -1.98 10.68 -2.46
C ILE A 117 -2.57 9.65 -1.49
N SER A 118 -3.84 9.82 -1.14
CA SER A 118 -4.59 8.80 -0.39
C SER A 118 -5.70 8.21 -1.26
N GLY A 119 -5.83 6.88 -1.24
CA GLY A 119 -6.90 6.16 -1.92
C GLY A 119 -8.09 5.90 -1.01
N ILE A 120 -9.29 5.78 -1.58
CA ILE A 120 -10.48 5.39 -0.85
C ILE A 120 -10.48 3.86 -0.66
N LYS A 121 -10.66 3.39 0.56
CA LYS A 121 -10.91 1.98 0.86
C LYS A 121 -12.39 1.66 0.62
N VAL A 122 -12.65 0.58 -0.10
CA VAL A 122 -13.99 0.05 -0.33
C VAL A 122 -14.08 -1.40 0.15
N GLN A 123 -15.25 -1.80 0.64
CA GLN A 123 -15.51 -3.20 0.96
C GLN A 123 -15.73 -4.03 -0.32
N VAL A 124 -15.68 -5.36 -0.21
CA VAL A 124 -15.91 -6.29 -1.34
C VAL A 124 -17.26 -6.08 -2.02
N ASN A 125 -18.27 -5.64 -1.26
CA ASN A 125 -19.61 -5.29 -1.77
C ASN A 125 -19.67 -3.94 -2.49
N GLY A 126 -18.57 -3.18 -2.54
CA GLY A 126 -18.48 -1.86 -3.17
C GLY A 126 -18.82 -0.68 -2.25
N ASP A 127 -19.20 -0.93 -0.99
CA ASP A 127 -19.46 0.13 -0.03
C ASP A 127 -18.15 0.81 0.40
N SER A 128 -18.13 2.14 0.44
CA SER A 128 -16.98 2.89 0.94
C SER A 128 -16.82 2.70 2.45
N VAL A 129 -15.59 2.43 2.91
CA VAL A 129 -15.23 2.43 4.34
C VAL A 129 -15.18 3.86 4.89
N SER A 130 -14.80 4.82 4.01
CA SER A 130 -14.79 6.25 4.35
C SER A 130 -16.10 6.91 3.94
N THR A 131 -16.57 7.87 4.75
CA THR A 131 -17.79 8.65 4.48
C THR A 131 -17.45 10.10 4.15
N GLY A 132 -18.37 10.80 3.50
CA GLY A 132 -18.24 12.23 3.20
C GLY A 132 -17.60 12.57 1.86
N TRP A 133 -17.12 11.60 1.08
CA TRP A 133 -16.59 11.85 -0.25
C TRP A 133 -17.67 12.30 -1.22
N LYS A 134 -17.54 13.50 -1.77
CA LYS A 134 -18.46 14.09 -2.76
C LYS A 134 -17.81 14.31 -4.12
N GLU A 135 -16.49 14.35 -4.15
CA GLU A 135 -15.68 14.62 -5.35
C GLU A 135 -14.73 13.46 -5.63
N THR A 136 -14.36 13.28 -6.87
CA THR A 136 -13.46 12.19 -7.29
C THR A 136 -12.02 12.45 -6.86
N ILE A 137 -11.59 13.72 -6.80
CA ILE A 137 -10.26 14.16 -6.36
C ILE A 137 -10.46 15.38 -5.47
N ILE A 138 -9.78 15.40 -4.33
CA ILE A 138 -9.73 16.54 -3.41
C ILE A 138 -8.27 16.88 -3.20
N ASP A 139 -7.88 18.08 -3.60
CA ASP A 139 -6.58 18.67 -3.29
C ASP A 139 -6.70 19.44 -1.97
N THR A 140 -6.09 18.93 -0.93
CA THR A 140 -6.23 19.49 0.41
C THR A 140 -5.18 18.91 1.37
N ASN A 141 -5.05 19.51 2.56
CA ASN A 141 -4.22 18.96 3.63
C ASN A 141 -5.00 18.01 4.55
N ALA A 142 -4.28 17.21 5.34
CA ALA A 142 -4.85 16.19 6.20
C ALA A 142 -5.84 16.71 7.27
N LEU A 143 -5.72 17.97 7.70
CA LEU A 143 -6.64 18.59 8.65
C LEU A 143 -7.93 18.99 7.95
N ASP A 144 -7.83 19.64 6.78
CA ASP A 144 -9.00 20.08 6.02
C ASP A 144 -9.85 18.90 5.54
N ILE A 145 -9.25 17.77 5.17
CA ILE A 145 -9.98 16.54 4.83
C ILE A 145 -11.03 16.21 5.89
N ARG A 146 -10.64 16.23 7.14
CA ARG A 146 -11.52 15.87 8.26
C ARG A 146 -12.47 17.00 8.66
N TYR A 147 -11.96 18.21 8.83
CA TYR A 147 -12.71 19.30 9.44
C TYR A 147 -13.51 20.13 8.42
N LYS A 148 -13.01 20.33 7.22
CA LYS A 148 -13.68 21.14 6.19
C LYS A 148 -14.59 20.29 5.29
N TYR A 149 -14.13 19.10 4.90
CA TYR A 149 -14.87 18.21 4.01
C TYR A 149 -15.68 17.15 4.75
N GLY A 150 -15.46 16.98 6.06
CA GLY A 150 -16.18 16.03 6.89
C GLY A 150 -15.95 14.57 6.54
N ILE A 151 -14.80 14.27 5.89
CA ILE A 151 -14.43 12.92 5.52
C ILE A 151 -13.90 12.20 6.76
N THR A 152 -14.49 11.05 7.08
CA THR A 152 -14.14 10.23 8.23
C THR A 152 -13.94 8.78 7.80
N GLY A 153 -13.28 8.00 8.64
CA GLY A 153 -12.92 6.61 8.37
C GLY A 153 -11.41 6.45 8.12
N ASP A 154 -11.02 5.27 7.66
CA ASP A 154 -9.64 4.99 7.26
C ASP A 154 -9.34 5.64 5.91
N LEU A 155 -8.31 6.48 5.90
CA LEU A 155 -7.76 7.14 4.71
C LEU A 155 -6.45 6.46 4.33
#